data_87752fe062174d1e2751bf41d01d8317
#
_entry.id   87752fe062174d1e2751bf41d01d8317
#
_cell.length_a   1.000
_cell.length_b   1.000
_cell.length_c   1.000
_cell.angle_alpha   90.00
_cell.angle_beta   90.00
_cell.angle_gamma   90.00
#
_symmetry.space_group_name_H-M   'P 1'
#
loop_
_entity.id
_entity.type
_entity.pdbx_description
1 polymer ?
#
loop_
_entity_poly.entity_id
_entity_poly.type
_entity_poly.pdbx_seq_one_letter_code
_entity_poly.pdbx_strand_id
1 'polypeptide(L)'
;MTQAQTDAYVCGLVPEHNDAKFVAQHLAAYAFARRFVAGKRVLEIGFGEGYGANYLAETAEDVLAIDVTPGNIPRAQERYTRPNLHFRFTDGTRIELPDQSIDVVGSFQVIEHIPEPLIPNYLGEIHRVMKPDGLCILSTLNLSHAMKPGRPYEKLCYHEKEFTGPELQQLLTCHFPRVEMHGLYLTPAHHIYERLKKWGLMKFGPAHRNPIARFYSDVTVEDFRVRPGVSRAALDLIALCRKTAPAA
;
A
#
# COMPACT_ATOMS: atom_id res chain seq x y z
N MET A 1 30.41 0.78 -1.03
CA MET A 1 29.23 0.05 -1.52
C MET A 1 29.45 -0.25 -3.00
N THR A 2 29.39 -1.49 -3.41
CA THR A 2 29.53 -1.89 -4.83
C THR A 2 28.23 -1.60 -5.58
N GLN A 3 28.30 -1.41 -6.92
CA GLN A 3 27.15 -1.17 -7.80
C GLN A 3 26.03 -2.20 -7.54
N ALA A 4 26.37 -3.47 -7.30
CA ALA A 4 25.43 -4.53 -6.95
C ALA A 4 24.71 -4.34 -5.58
N GLN A 5 25.29 -3.56 -4.66
CA GLN A 5 24.66 -3.20 -3.38
C GLN A 5 23.71 -2.00 -3.53
N THR A 6 23.94 -1.15 -4.52
CA THR A 6 23.04 -0.04 -4.87
C THR A 6 21.81 -0.53 -5.61
N ASP A 7 21.94 -1.58 -6.43
CA ASP A 7 20.82 -2.23 -7.15
C ASP A 7 19.92 -3.08 -6.21
N ALA A 8 20.43 -3.47 -5.04
CA ALA A 8 19.66 -4.22 -4.03
C ALA A 8 18.70 -3.34 -3.18
N TYR A 9 18.80 -2.02 -3.29
CA TYR A 9 17.90 -1.06 -2.62
C TYR A 9 16.79 -0.55 -3.55
N VAL A 10 16.24 -1.41 -4.36
CA VAL A 10 14.92 -1.15 -4.93
C VAL A 10 13.91 -1.41 -3.82
N CYS A 11 13.64 -0.37 -3.03
CA CYS A 11 12.56 -0.38 -2.06
C CYS A 11 11.24 -0.38 -2.85
N GLY A 12 10.73 -1.57 -3.16
CA GLY A 12 9.50 -1.70 -3.94
C GLY A 12 9.23 -3.17 -4.26
N LEU A 13 7.95 -3.51 -4.32
CA LEU A 13 7.50 -4.83 -4.74
C LEU A 13 7.63 -4.94 -6.26
N VAL A 14 8.49 -5.85 -6.71
CA VAL A 14 8.66 -6.21 -8.13
C VAL A 14 7.78 -7.44 -8.39
N PRO A 15 6.65 -7.31 -9.12
CA PRO A 15 5.68 -8.40 -9.26
C PRO A 15 6.28 -9.71 -9.78
N GLU A 16 7.27 -9.64 -10.67
CA GLU A 16 7.92 -10.80 -11.29
C GLU A 16 8.87 -11.54 -10.32
N HIS A 17 9.35 -10.87 -9.26
CA HIS A 17 10.35 -11.41 -8.34
C HIS A 17 9.79 -11.74 -6.95
N ASN A 18 8.53 -11.36 -6.67
CA ASN A 18 7.92 -11.55 -5.37
C ASN A 18 6.90 -12.70 -5.38
N ASP A 19 6.62 -13.23 -4.20
CA ASP A 19 5.58 -14.24 -3.99
C ASP A 19 4.21 -13.72 -4.46
N ALA A 20 3.49 -14.53 -5.26
CA ALA A 20 2.20 -14.15 -5.85
C ALA A 20 1.19 -13.67 -4.80
N LYS A 21 1.20 -14.25 -3.59
CA LYS A 21 0.36 -13.81 -2.49
C LYS A 21 0.71 -12.39 -2.04
N PHE A 22 1.98 -12.06 -1.97
CA PHE A 22 2.42 -10.74 -1.53
C PHE A 22 2.03 -9.67 -2.58
N VAL A 23 2.20 -9.99 -3.86
CA VAL A 23 1.76 -9.13 -4.97
C VAL A 23 0.24 -8.94 -4.93
N ALA A 24 -0.52 -10.03 -4.79
CA ALA A 24 -1.99 -9.96 -4.72
C ALA A 24 -2.49 -9.20 -3.48
N GLN A 25 -1.82 -9.35 -2.33
CA GLN A 25 -2.11 -8.58 -1.11
C GLN A 25 -1.94 -7.08 -1.36
N HIS A 26 -0.84 -6.69 -1.97
CA HIS A 26 -0.57 -5.30 -2.31
C HIS A 26 -1.62 -4.74 -3.28
N LEU A 27 -1.87 -5.46 -4.38
CA LEU A 27 -2.89 -5.10 -5.37
C LEU A 27 -4.31 -5.03 -4.79
N ALA A 28 -4.61 -5.78 -3.73
CA ALA A 28 -5.93 -5.73 -3.09
C ALA A 28 -6.23 -4.36 -2.45
N ALA A 29 -5.21 -3.64 -1.95
CA ALA A 29 -5.38 -2.27 -1.48
C ALA A 29 -5.71 -1.32 -2.65
N TYR A 30 -5.06 -1.48 -3.79
CA TYR A 30 -5.37 -0.72 -5.00
C TYR A 30 -6.76 -1.05 -5.56
N ALA A 31 -7.16 -2.32 -5.57
CA ALA A 31 -8.50 -2.73 -5.99
C ALA A 31 -9.60 -2.14 -5.10
N PHE A 32 -9.33 -2.01 -3.80
CA PHE A 32 -10.21 -1.27 -2.90
C PHE A 32 -10.25 0.22 -3.24
N ALA A 33 -9.09 0.85 -3.46
CA ALA A 33 -8.95 2.26 -3.78
C ALA A 33 -9.63 2.63 -5.12
N ARG A 34 -9.59 1.73 -6.11
CA ARG A 34 -10.22 1.93 -7.43
C ARG A 34 -11.70 2.31 -7.37
N ARG A 35 -12.39 1.93 -6.30
CA ARG A 35 -13.80 2.28 -6.08
C ARG A 35 -14.04 3.78 -5.88
N PHE A 36 -12.98 4.56 -5.61
CA PHE A 36 -13.04 5.98 -5.26
C PHE A 36 -12.39 6.88 -6.31
N VAL A 37 -11.72 6.33 -7.33
CA VAL A 37 -10.89 7.11 -8.27
C VAL A 37 -11.53 7.33 -9.65
N ALA A 38 -12.68 6.71 -9.95
CA ALA A 38 -13.32 6.85 -11.25
C ALA A 38 -13.65 8.32 -11.59
N GLY A 39 -13.09 8.82 -12.70
CA GLY A 39 -13.25 10.20 -13.15
C GLY A 39 -12.63 11.23 -12.20
N LYS A 40 -11.62 10.88 -11.41
CA LYS A 40 -10.95 11.71 -10.42
C LYS A 40 -9.51 12.01 -10.81
N ARG A 41 -8.99 13.14 -10.35
CA ARG A 41 -7.56 13.47 -10.36
C ARG A 41 -6.90 12.83 -9.14
N VAL A 42 -5.99 11.91 -9.40
CA VAL A 42 -5.35 11.07 -8.38
C VAL A 42 -3.88 11.44 -8.24
N LEU A 43 -3.40 11.55 -7.01
CA LEU A 43 -1.99 11.56 -6.67
C LEU A 43 -1.65 10.24 -6.00
N GLU A 44 -0.69 9.49 -6.53
CA GLU A 44 -0.07 8.36 -5.82
C GLU A 44 1.30 8.76 -5.31
N ILE A 45 1.56 8.50 -4.03
CA ILE A 45 2.84 8.77 -3.38
C ILE A 45 3.54 7.44 -3.13
N GLY A 46 4.81 7.32 -3.59
CA GLY A 46 5.61 6.11 -3.47
C GLY A 46 5.16 5.01 -4.45
N PHE A 47 5.14 5.30 -5.75
CA PHE A 47 4.62 4.37 -6.76
C PHE A 47 5.50 3.11 -6.99
N GLY A 48 6.76 3.10 -6.53
CA GLY A 48 7.69 1.98 -6.70
C GLY A 48 7.87 1.57 -8.16
N GLU A 49 7.39 0.40 -8.57
CA GLU A 49 7.45 -0.08 -9.96
C GLU A 49 6.31 0.44 -10.86
N GLY A 50 5.35 1.22 -10.32
CA GLY A 50 4.29 1.90 -11.08
C GLY A 50 3.08 1.05 -11.46
N TYR A 51 3.03 -0.24 -11.10
CA TYR A 51 1.89 -1.11 -11.44
C TYR A 51 0.59 -0.66 -10.78
N GLY A 52 0.67 -0.12 -9.56
CA GLY A 52 -0.48 0.41 -8.82
C GLY A 52 -1.04 1.65 -9.49
N ALA A 53 -0.17 2.63 -9.82
CA ALA A 53 -0.55 3.83 -10.58
C ALA A 53 -1.23 3.47 -11.90
N ASN A 54 -0.65 2.53 -12.65
CA ASN A 54 -1.23 2.05 -13.91
C ASN A 54 -2.61 1.41 -13.71
N TYR A 55 -2.80 0.65 -12.62
CA TYR A 55 -4.09 0.06 -12.29
C TYR A 55 -5.15 1.11 -11.93
N LEU A 56 -4.80 2.15 -11.18
CA LEU A 56 -5.71 3.27 -10.87
C LEU A 56 -6.06 4.08 -12.12
N ALA A 57 -5.09 4.30 -13.01
CA ALA A 57 -5.26 5.05 -14.25
C ALA A 57 -6.25 4.42 -15.24
N GLU A 58 -6.65 3.14 -15.05
CA GLU A 58 -7.68 2.52 -15.87
C GLU A 58 -9.06 3.21 -15.75
N THR A 59 -9.34 3.86 -14.64
CA THR A 59 -10.65 4.48 -14.37
C THR A 59 -10.54 5.94 -13.90
N ALA A 60 -9.38 6.36 -13.43
CA ALA A 60 -9.13 7.75 -13.05
C ALA A 60 -9.16 8.68 -14.28
N GLU A 61 -9.49 9.95 -14.07
CA GLU A 61 -9.35 11.00 -15.08
C GLU A 61 -7.87 11.26 -15.38
N ASP A 62 -7.07 11.42 -14.33
CA ASP A 62 -5.65 11.70 -14.40
C ASP A 62 -4.94 11.13 -13.17
N VAL A 63 -3.77 10.52 -13.34
CA VAL A 63 -2.93 9.99 -12.26
C VAL A 63 -1.54 10.60 -12.36
N LEU A 64 -1.16 11.34 -11.32
CA LEU A 64 0.21 11.71 -11.07
C LEU A 64 0.78 10.77 -10.01
N ALA A 65 1.84 10.05 -10.35
CA ALA A 65 2.56 9.16 -9.43
C ALA A 65 3.94 9.75 -9.12
N ILE A 66 4.25 9.93 -7.85
CA ILE A 66 5.53 10.50 -7.38
C ILE A 66 6.30 9.50 -6.54
N ASP A 67 7.64 9.50 -6.69
CA ASP A 67 8.53 8.61 -5.95
C ASP A 67 9.86 9.30 -5.64
N VAL A 68 10.48 8.94 -4.52
CA VAL A 68 11.78 9.48 -4.09
C VAL A 68 12.97 8.75 -4.73
N THR A 69 12.72 7.64 -5.43
CA THR A 69 13.74 6.82 -6.09
C THR A 69 13.85 7.23 -7.56
N PRO A 70 14.90 7.99 -7.97
CA PRO A 70 14.98 8.50 -9.34
C PRO A 70 14.98 7.41 -10.41
N GLY A 71 15.54 6.23 -10.11
CA GLY A 71 15.58 5.09 -11.02
C GLY A 71 14.23 4.45 -11.33
N ASN A 72 13.18 4.69 -10.50
CA ASN A 72 11.84 4.16 -10.74
C ASN A 72 11.15 4.89 -11.89
N ILE A 73 11.43 6.19 -12.07
CA ILE A 73 10.73 7.02 -13.05
C ILE A 73 10.91 6.52 -14.50
N PRO A 74 12.14 6.38 -15.04
CA PRO A 74 12.32 5.92 -16.42
C PRO A 74 11.76 4.49 -16.63
N ARG A 75 11.92 3.59 -15.66
CA ARG A 75 11.38 2.22 -15.76
C ARG A 75 9.85 2.21 -15.84
N ALA A 76 9.19 3.00 -14.99
CA ALA A 76 7.74 3.09 -15.00
C ALA A 76 7.21 3.76 -16.27
N GLN A 77 7.87 4.81 -16.77
CA GLN A 77 7.52 5.49 -18.02
C GLN A 77 7.68 4.58 -19.26
N GLU A 78 8.71 3.76 -19.30
CA GLU A 78 8.91 2.76 -20.35
C GLU A 78 7.82 1.68 -20.32
N ARG A 79 7.46 1.21 -19.12
CA ARG A 79 6.53 0.08 -18.94
C ARG A 79 5.06 0.48 -19.07
N TYR A 80 4.69 1.69 -18.67
CA TYR A 80 3.30 2.16 -18.60
C TYR A 80 3.10 3.46 -19.37
N THR A 81 2.41 3.37 -20.51
CA THR A 81 2.30 4.47 -21.50
C THR A 81 0.89 5.02 -21.63
N ARG A 82 0.05 4.93 -20.57
CA ARG A 82 -1.30 5.51 -20.61
C ARG A 82 -1.23 7.04 -20.70
N PRO A 83 -2.07 7.69 -21.54
CA PRO A 83 -2.02 9.14 -21.72
C PRO A 83 -2.41 9.96 -20.48
N ASN A 84 -3.14 9.34 -19.55
CA ASN A 84 -3.58 9.91 -18.28
C ASN A 84 -2.73 9.46 -17.07
N LEU A 85 -1.51 8.93 -17.30
CA LEU A 85 -0.60 8.49 -16.25
C LEU A 85 0.75 9.15 -16.37
N HIS A 86 1.16 9.84 -15.31
CA HIS A 86 2.40 10.62 -15.27
C HIS A 86 3.25 10.22 -14.07
N PHE A 87 4.54 9.94 -14.31
CA PHE A 87 5.51 9.61 -13.27
C PHE A 87 6.49 10.76 -13.07
N ARG A 88 6.71 11.15 -11.80
CA ARG A 88 7.65 12.23 -11.45
C ARG A 88 8.49 11.85 -10.22
N PHE A 89 9.70 12.38 -10.20
CA PHE A 89 10.55 12.36 -9.01
C PHE A 89 10.04 13.39 -7.99
N THR A 90 10.21 13.09 -6.71
CA THR A 90 10.06 14.03 -5.59
C THR A 90 11.21 13.83 -4.61
N ASP A 91 11.64 14.88 -3.94
CA ASP A 91 12.62 14.75 -2.85
C ASP A 91 11.96 14.37 -1.52
N GLY A 92 10.63 14.22 -1.49
CA GLY A 92 9.87 13.85 -0.30
C GLY A 92 9.62 14.98 0.69
N THR A 93 10.17 16.20 0.47
CA THR A 93 10.01 17.32 1.40
C THR A 93 8.71 18.09 1.15
N ARG A 94 8.34 18.24 -0.11
CA ARG A 94 7.13 18.94 -0.55
C ARG A 94 6.53 18.27 -1.79
N ILE A 95 5.21 18.28 -1.86
CA ILE A 95 4.49 17.86 -3.06
C ILE A 95 4.37 19.07 -4.00
N GLU A 96 5.00 19.00 -5.17
CA GLU A 96 5.01 20.09 -6.17
C GLU A 96 3.66 20.19 -6.91
N LEU A 97 2.61 20.44 -6.15
CA LEU A 97 1.24 20.65 -6.62
C LEU A 97 0.61 21.84 -5.89
N PRO A 98 -0.33 22.56 -6.55
CA PRO A 98 -1.14 23.58 -5.90
C PRO A 98 -1.96 23.01 -4.73
N ASP A 99 -2.30 23.89 -3.78
CA ASP A 99 -3.25 23.56 -2.74
C ASP A 99 -4.60 23.16 -3.37
N GLN A 100 -5.29 22.21 -2.73
CA GLN A 100 -6.66 21.82 -3.10
C GLN A 100 -6.83 21.44 -4.59
N SER A 101 -5.84 20.73 -5.15
CA SER A 101 -5.82 20.36 -6.59
C SER A 101 -6.15 18.90 -6.86
N ILE A 102 -6.15 18.03 -5.84
CA ILE A 102 -6.27 16.57 -5.95
C ILE A 102 -7.57 16.08 -5.30
N ASP A 103 -8.29 15.23 -6.02
CA ASP A 103 -9.52 14.59 -5.52
C ASP A 103 -9.21 13.41 -4.60
N VAL A 104 -8.25 12.55 -5.00
CA VAL A 104 -7.87 11.36 -4.25
C VAL A 104 -6.35 11.25 -4.14
N VAL A 105 -5.85 11.09 -2.93
CA VAL A 105 -4.44 10.74 -2.69
C VAL A 105 -4.35 9.27 -2.29
N GLY A 106 -3.53 8.48 -2.98
CA GLY A 106 -3.15 7.12 -2.64
C GLY A 106 -1.74 7.08 -2.04
N SER A 107 -1.58 6.37 -0.93
CA SER A 107 -0.29 6.11 -0.30
C SER A 107 -0.30 4.66 0.22
N PHE A 108 0.36 3.76 -0.51
CA PHE A 108 0.28 2.33 -0.28
C PHE A 108 1.64 1.77 0.13
N GLN A 109 1.77 1.33 1.39
CA GLN A 109 3.01 0.82 1.99
C GLN A 109 4.14 1.85 1.90
N VAL A 110 3.89 3.08 2.39
CA VAL A 110 4.84 4.21 2.33
C VAL A 110 5.14 4.77 3.72
N ILE A 111 4.10 4.99 4.54
CA ILE A 111 4.26 5.69 5.83
C ILE A 111 5.25 5.00 6.78
N GLU A 112 5.38 3.68 6.68
CA GLU A 112 6.35 2.88 7.45
C GLU A 112 7.82 3.14 7.07
N HIS A 113 8.06 3.72 5.90
CA HIS A 113 9.41 4.08 5.43
C HIS A 113 9.78 5.53 5.75
N ILE A 114 8.85 6.32 6.27
CA ILE A 114 9.07 7.74 6.56
C ILE A 114 9.64 7.88 7.97
N PRO A 115 10.79 8.56 8.15
CA PRO A 115 11.32 8.88 9.47
C PRO A 115 10.26 9.57 10.33
N GLU A 116 10.09 9.11 11.58
CA GLU A 116 9.03 9.61 12.48
C GLU A 116 8.94 11.15 12.55
N PRO A 117 10.06 11.90 12.64
CA PRO A 117 10.00 13.36 12.68
C PRO A 117 9.42 14.02 11.42
N LEU A 118 9.44 13.31 10.28
CA LEU A 118 8.96 13.82 8.99
C LEU A 118 7.49 13.47 8.72
N ILE A 119 6.90 12.53 9.46
CA ILE A 119 5.51 12.10 9.26
C ILE A 119 4.51 13.27 9.36
N PRO A 120 4.62 14.22 10.30
CA PRO A 120 3.71 15.38 10.36
C PRO A 120 3.75 16.24 9.10
N ASN A 121 4.94 16.50 8.55
CA ASN A 121 5.09 17.22 7.28
C ASN A 121 4.46 16.46 6.12
N TYR A 122 4.73 15.16 6.02
CA TYR A 122 4.17 14.28 5.00
C TYR A 122 2.64 14.30 5.00
N LEU A 123 2.00 14.12 6.16
CA LEU A 123 0.53 14.16 6.29
C LEU A 123 -0.02 15.57 6.05
N GLY A 124 0.71 16.62 6.46
CA GLY A 124 0.37 18.00 6.19
C GLY A 124 0.36 18.35 4.70
N GLU A 125 1.35 17.86 3.93
CA GLU A 125 1.43 18.06 2.48
C GLU A 125 0.30 17.30 1.75
N ILE A 126 -0.02 16.07 2.17
CA ILE A 126 -1.19 15.34 1.66
C ILE A 126 -2.46 16.16 1.90
N HIS A 127 -2.67 16.61 3.14
CA HIS A 127 -3.83 17.44 3.49
C HIS A 127 -3.86 18.74 2.66
N ARG A 128 -2.73 19.41 2.44
CA ARG A 128 -2.65 20.65 1.67
C ARG A 128 -3.12 20.48 0.23
N VAL A 129 -2.62 19.45 -0.47
CA VAL A 129 -2.94 19.24 -1.89
C VAL A 129 -4.34 18.66 -2.12
N MET A 130 -4.95 18.01 -1.13
CA MET A 130 -6.33 17.50 -1.23
C MET A 130 -7.34 18.64 -1.36
N LYS A 131 -8.33 18.47 -2.22
CA LYS A 131 -9.54 19.31 -2.28
C LYS A 131 -10.31 19.23 -0.96
N PRO A 132 -11.24 20.18 -0.66
CA PRO A 132 -12.04 20.13 0.57
C PRO A 132 -12.82 18.82 0.77
N ASP A 133 -13.37 18.27 -0.30
CA ASP A 133 -14.10 16.99 -0.35
C ASP A 133 -13.20 15.80 -0.70
N GLY A 134 -11.89 16.02 -0.76
CA GLY A 134 -10.89 15.02 -1.13
C GLY A 134 -10.79 13.85 -0.15
N LEU A 135 -10.24 12.76 -0.66
CA LEU A 135 -10.02 11.52 0.08
C LEU A 135 -8.54 11.12 0.03
N CYS A 136 -7.93 10.85 1.17
CA CYS A 136 -6.65 10.12 1.23
C CYS A 136 -6.94 8.65 1.59
N ILE A 137 -6.35 7.73 0.82
CA ILE A 137 -6.39 6.29 1.05
C ILE A 137 -4.96 5.87 1.36
N LEU A 138 -4.73 5.49 2.60
CA LEU A 138 -3.42 5.09 3.10
C LEU A 138 -3.44 3.62 3.51
N SER A 139 -2.44 2.85 3.11
CA SER A 139 -2.24 1.49 3.63
C SER A 139 -0.84 1.29 4.18
N THR A 140 -0.73 0.44 5.18
CA THR A 140 0.53 -0.03 5.75
C THR A 140 0.34 -1.40 6.40
N LEU A 141 1.41 -2.14 6.66
CA LEU A 141 1.32 -3.42 7.36
C LEU A 141 0.72 -3.27 8.76
N ASN A 142 0.05 -4.32 9.23
CA ASN A 142 -0.50 -4.35 10.59
C ASN A 142 0.51 -4.97 11.57
N LEU A 143 1.18 -4.15 12.36
CA LEU A 143 2.11 -4.60 13.38
C LEU A 143 1.48 -5.64 14.34
N SER A 144 0.20 -5.45 14.71
CA SER A 144 -0.50 -6.41 15.57
C SER A 144 -0.63 -7.80 14.93
N HIS A 145 -0.67 -7.90 13.61
CA HIS A 145 -0.66 -9.17 12.87
C HIS A 145 0.74 -9.79 12.82
N ALA A 146 1.75 -8.95 12.56
CA ALA A 146 3.14 -9.37 12.43
C ALA A 146 3.71 -9.89 13.76
N MET A 147 3.35 -9.26 14.88
CA MET A 147 3.72 -9.68 16.23
C MET A 147 3.05 -11.02 16.60
N LYS A 148 3.86 -12.05 16.87
CA LYS A 148 3.36 -13.37 17.32
C LYS A 148 3.51 -13.53 18.82
N PRO A 149 2.49 -14.02 19.55
CA PRO A 149 2.61 -14.27 20.99
C PRO A 149 3.80 -15.19 21.29
N GLY A 150 4.60 -14.82 22.30
CA GLY A 150 5.73 -15.60 22.76
C GLY A 150 6.94 -15.66 21.81
N ARG A 151 6.99 -14.80 20.79
CA ARG A 151 8.16 -14.65 19.91
C ARG A 151 8.61 -13.22 19.89
N PRO A 152 9.93 -12.95 19.94
CA PRO A 152 10.44 -11.61 19.70
C PRO A 152 10.01 -11.17 18.28
N TYR A 153 9.66 -9.90 18.16
CA TYR A 153 9.37 -9.29 16.88
C TYR A 153 10.58 -8.46 16.43
N GLU A 154 11.02 -8.69 15.22
CA GLU A 154 12.05 -7.88 14.59
C GLU A 154 11.38 -7.08 13.46
N LYS A 155 11.47 -5.74 13.57
CA LYS A 155 11.02 -4.81 12.53
C LYS A 155 11.83 -5.05 11.25
N LEU A 156 11.22 -4.93 10.09
CA LEU A 156 11.92 -5.00 8.82
C LEU A 156 12.98 -3.89 8.75
N CYS A 157 14.18 -4.23 8.31
CA CYS A 157 15.36 -3.34 8.39
C CYS A 157 15.21 -2.02 7.59
N TYR A 158 14.32 -2.00 6.62
CA TYR A 158 14.01 -0.83 5.79
C TYR A 158 12.76 -0.06 6.25
N HIS A 159 12.08 -0.51 7.30
CA HIS A 159 11.00 0.25 7.92
C HIS A 159 11.55 1.19 8.99
N GLU A 160 11.09 2.41 9.01
CA GLU A 160 11.36 3.36 10.08
C GLU A 160 10.41 3.14 11.26
N LYS A 161 9.12 3.00 10.98
CA LYS A 161 8.09 2.74 11.98
C LYS A 161 6.97 1.87 11.46
N GLU A 162 6.59 0.85 12.22
CA GLU A 162 5.42 0.03 11.94
C GLU A 162 4.31 0.35 12.94
N PHE A 163 3.06 0.22 12.52
CA PHE A 163 1.91 0.72 13.26
C PHE A 163 0.94 -0.39 13.66
N THR A 164 0.41 -0.30 14.87
CA THR A 164 -0.85 -0.96 15.22
C THR A 164 -2.04 -0.13 14.71
N GLY A 165 -3.22 -0.74 14.59
CA GLY A 165 -4.43 -0.02 14.16
C GLY A 165 -4.74 1.21 15.00
N PRO A 166 -4.76 1.12 16.36
CA PRO A 166 -4.98 2.28 17.22
C PRO A 166 -3.94 3.39 17.09
N GLU A 167 -2.64 3.04 16.98
CA GLU A 167 -1.57 4.03 16.80
C GLU A 167 -1.71 4.78 15.48
N LEU A 168 -1.95 4.07 14.37
CA LEU A 168 -2.17 4.70 13.07
C LEU A 168 -3.41 5.60 13.10
N GLN A 169 -4.51 5.12 13.68
CA GLN A 169 -5.74 5.90 13.80
C GLN A 169 -5.51 7.19 14.61
N GLN A 170 -4.84 7.10 15.75
CA GLN A 170 -4.51 8.25 16.58
C GLN A 170 -3.65 9.27 15.82
N LEU A 171 -2.61 8.80 15.12
CA LEU A 171 -1.75 9.66 14.31
C LEU A 171 -2.55 10.40 13.23
N LEU A 172 -3.36 9.66 12.46
CA LEU A 172 -4.12 10.24 11.35
C LEU A 172 -5.20 11.22 11.82
N THR A 173 -5.84 10.99 12.96
CA THR A 173 -6.86 11.90 13.52
C THR A 173 -6.30 13.26 13.96
N CYS A 174 -4.98 13.38 14.17
CA CYS A 174 -4.32 14.66 14.38
C CYS A 174 -4.27 15.54 13.13
N HIS A 175 -4.40 14.93 11.94
CA HIS A 175 -4.27 15.62 10.65
C HIS A 175 -5.57 15.66 9.84
N PHE A 176 -6.46 14.69 10.04
CA PHE A 176 -7.71 14.55 9.30
C PHE A 176 -8.89 14.49 10.26
N PRO A 177 -9.92 15.33 10.09
CA PRO A 177 -11.10 15.37 10.98
C PRO A 177 -11.97 14.11 10.87
N ARG A 178 -11.82 13.31 9.81
CA ARG A 178 -12.51 12.02 9.67
C ARG A 178 -11.55 10.95 9.18
N VAL A 179 -11.38 9.91 9.98
CA VAL A 179 -10.56 8.72 9.69
C VAL A 179 -11.40 7.47 9.87
N GLU A 180 -11.56 6.71 8.81
CA GLU A 180 -12.24 5.41 8.82
C GLU A 180 -11.21 4.30 8.63
N MET A 181 -11.04 3.47 9.67
CA MET A 181 -10.08 2.37 9.63
C MET A 181 -10.71 1.09 9.10
N HIS A 182 -9.99 0.45 8.21
CA HIS A 182 -10.33 -0.85 7.61
C HIS A 182 -9.15 -1.81 7.77
N GLY A 183 -9.44 -3.09 7.76
CA GLY A 183 -8.42 -4.14 7.68
C GLY A 183 -8.51 -4.90 6.37
N LEU A 184 -7.37 -5.32 5.84
CA LEU A 184 -7.25 -6.24 4.72
C LEU A 184 -7.13 -7.67 5.27
N TYR A 185 -7.99 -8.57 4.83
CA TYR A 185 -8.08 -9.95 5.32
C TYR A 185 -8.01 -10.96 4.19
N LEU A 186 -7.41 -12.11 4.44
CA LEU A 186 -7.59 -13.28 3.58
C LEU A 186 -9.01 -13.83 3.70
N THR A 187 -9.52 -14.40 2.60
CA THR A 187 -10.76 -15.17 2.63
C THR A 187 -10.63 -16.42 3.52
N PRO A 188 -11.75 -16.96 4.04
CA PRO A 188 -11.71 -18.15 4.92
C PRO A 188 -11.00 -19.35 4.29
N ALA A 189 -11.12 -19.55 2.97
CA ALA A 189 -10.44 -20.62 2.25
C ALA A 189 -8.92 -20.51 2.42
N HIS A 190 -8.35 -19.31 2.24
CA HIS A 190 -6.91 -19.07 2.41
C HIS A 190 -6.44 -19.23 3.85
N HIS A 191 -7.27 -18.91 4.85
CA HIS A 191 -6.94 -19.19 6.25
C HIS A 191 -6.77 -20.69 6.53
N ILE A 192 -7.56 -21.55 5.90
CA ILE A 192 -7.41 -23.00 6.00
C ILE A 192 -6.06 -23.42 5.42
N TYR A 193 -5.72 -22.92 4.25
CA TYR A 193 -4.42 -23.23 3.62
C TYR A 193 -3.22 -22.73 4.42
N GLU A 194 -3.30 -21.55 5.03
CA GLU A 194 -2.27 -21.06 5.97
C GLU A 194 -2.08 -22.02 7.16
N ARG A 195 -3.16 -22.59 7.69
CA ARG A 195 -3.08 -23.61 8.75
C ARG A 195 -2.44 -24.90 8.27
N LEU A 196 -2.81 -25.38 7.08
CA LEU A 196 -2.21 -26.57 6.47
C LEU A 196 -0.72 -26.39 6.20
N LYS A 197 -0.31 -25.19 5.75
CA LYS A 197 1.10 -24.81 5.60
C LYS A 197 1.86 -24.91 6.92
N LYS A 198 1.28 -24.38 8.00
CA LYS A 198 1.86 -24.45 9.36
C LYS A 198 2.02 -25.89 9.87
N TRP A 199 1.18 -26.81 9.43
CA TRP A 199 1.29 -28.25 9.77
C TRP A 199 2.30 -28.99 8.88
N GLY A 200 3.00 -28.30 7.98
CA GLY A 200 4.04 -28.87 7.13
C GLY A 200 3.54 -29.63 5.90
N LEU A 201 2.23 -29.60 5.65
CA LEU A 201 1.62 -30.29 4.50
C LEU A 201 2.07 -29.76 3.14
N MET A 202 2.68 -28.57 3.10
CA MET A 202 3.31 -27.98 1.90
C MET A 202 4.58 -28.73 1.46
N LYS A 203 5.17 -29.54 2.34
CA LYS A 203 6.42 -30.27 2.09
C LYS A 203 6.24 -31.65 1.45
N PHE A 204 4.99 -32.09 1.21
CA PHE A 204 4.72 -33.38 0.61
C PHE A 204 4.82 -33.35 -0.92
N GLY A 205 5.94 -33.83 -1.44
CA GLY A 205 6.21 -33.98 -2.88
C GLY A 205 6.65 -32.71 -3.62
N PRO A 206 6.91 -32.81 -4.92
CA PRO A 206 7.30 -31.68 -5.76
C PRO A 206 6.20 -30.60 -5.78
N ALA A 207 6.57 -29.32 -5.73
CA ALA A 207 5.63 -28.20 -5.68
C ALA A 207 4.57 -28.22 -6.78
N HIS A 208 4.95 -28.61 -8.01
CA HIS A 208 4.05 -28.68 -9.16
C HIS A 208 2.98 -29.79 -9.06
N ARG A 209 3.17 -30.80 -8.19
CA ARG A 209 2.21 -31.88 -7.92
C ARG A 209 1.46 -31.72 -6.61
N ASN A 210 1.88 -30.77 -5.78
CA ASN A 210 1.24 -30.49 -4.50
C ASN A 210 0.07 -29.55 -4.69
N PRO A 211 -1.20 -29.97 -4.49
CA PRO A 211 -2.38 -29.13 -4.72
C PRO A 211 -2.39 -27.91 -3.76
N ILE A 212 -1.77 -28.05 -2.58
CA ILE A 212 -1.67 -26.94 -1.60
C ILE A 212 -0.66 -25.89 -2.09
N ALA A 213 0.50 -26.32 -2.62
CA ALA A 213 1.47 -25.41 -3.18
C ALA A 213 0.91 -24.68 -4.42
N ARG A 214 0.23 -25.42 -5.30
CA ARG A 214 -0.44 -24.87 -6.48
C ARG A 214 -1.52 -23.85 -6.10
N PHE A 215 -2.36 -24.16 -5.12
CA PHE A 215 -3.35 -23.20 -4.61
C PHE A 215 -2.71 -21.89 -4.12
N TYR A 216 -1.50 -21.99 -3.55
CA TYR A 216 -0.77 -20.82 -3.05
C TYR A 216 -0.14 -19.98 -4.16
N SER A 217 0.23 -20.61 -5.29
CA SER A 217 0.74 -19.92 -6.48
C SER A 217 -0.36 -19.19 -7.26
N ASP A 218 -1.62 -19.62 -7.10
CA ASP A 218 -2.77 -19.13 -7.84
C ASP A 218 -3.55 -18.04 -7.06
N VAL A 219 -2.96 -17.49 -5.99
CA VAL A 219 -3.57 -16.42 -5.19
C VAL A 219 -3.74 -15.14 -6.00
N THR A 220 -4.96 -14.61 -5.98
CA THR A 220 -5.34 -13.41 -6.69
C THR A 220 -5.89 -12.32 -5.74
N VAL A 221 -6.15 -11.14 -6.25
CA VAL A 221 -6.80 -10.04 -5.50
C VAL A 221 -8.15 -10.46 -4.92
N GLU A 222 -8.87 -11.37 -5.57
CA GLU A 222 -10.18 -11.86 -5.15
C GLU A 222 -10.14 -12.70 -3.86
N ASP A 223 -8.95 -13.15 -3.47
CA ASP A 223 -8.73 -13.89 -2.22
C ASP A 223 -8.57 -12.99 -1.01
N PHE A 224 -8.66 -11.70 -1.21
CA PHE A 224 -8.60 -10.69 -0.16
C PHE A 224 -9.93 -9.96 -0.01
N ARG A 225 -10.19 -9.46 1.20
CA ARG A 225 -11.38 -8.66 1.53
C ARG A 225 -10.98 -7.51 2.43
N VAL A 226 -11.38 -6.31 2.05
CA VAL A 226 -11.29 -5.12 2.91
C VAL A 226 -12.60 -5.03 3.71
N ARG A 227 -12.48 -4.89 5.03
CA ARG A 227 -13.63 -4.79 5.95
C ARG A 227 -13.45 -3.59 6.88
N PRO A 228 -14.55 -2.90 7.25
CA PRO A 228 -14.53 -1.86 8.27
C PRO A 228 -14.02 -2.41 9.61
N GLY A 229 -13.30 -1.57 10.32
CA GLY A 229 -12.66 -1.93 11.59
C GLY A 229 -11.39 -2.77 11.39
N VAL A 230 -10.55 -2.75 12.41
CA VAL A 230 -9.26 -3.45 12.40
C VAL A 230 -9.20 -4.47 13.52
N SER A 231 -8.77 -5.67 13.19
CA SER A 231 -8.44 -6.69 14.17
C SER A 231 -7.00 -7.20 13.97
N ARG A 232 -6.51 -7.96 14.93
CA ARG A 232 -5.20 -8.63 14.82
C ARG A 232 -5.08 -9.58 13.62
N ALA A 233 -6.21 -10.03 13.06
CA ALA A 233 -6.22 -10.92 11.91
C ALA A 233 -6.04 -10.18 10.57
N ALA A 234 -6.21 -8.84 10.55
CA ALA A 234 -5.93 -8.04 9.36
C ALA A 234 -4.44 -8.12 9.02
N LEU A 235 -4.13 -8.38 7.76
CA LEU A 235 -2.77 -8.39 7.24
C LEU A 235 -2.22 -6.97 7.19
N ASP A 236 -3.01 -6.07 6.57
CA ASP A 236 -2.70 -4.64 6.44
C ASP A 236 -3.79 -3.79 7.06
N LEU A 237 -3.41 -2.59 7.44
CA LEU A 237 -4.27 -1.48 7.81
C LEU A 237 -4.58 -0.68 6.55
N ILE A 238 -5.84 -0.25 6.39
CA ILE A 238 -6.24 0.70 5.35
C ILE A 238 -7.03 1.82 6.03
N ALA A 239 -6.60 3.07 5.83
CA ALA A 239 -7.28 4.24 6.35
C ALA A 239 -7.89 5.07 5.21
N LEU A 240 -9.15 5.46 5.37
CA LEU A 240 -9.81 6.47 4.55
C LEU A 240 -9.86 7.78 5.36
N CYS A 241 -9.09 8.78 4.90
CA CYS A 241 -8.95 10.06 5.60
C CYS A 241 -9.59 11.17 4.76
N ARG A 242 -10.53 11.94 5.35
CA ARG A 242 -11.19 13.06 4.68
C ARG A 242 -10.76 14.39 5.27
N LYS A 243 -10.64 15.38 4.39
CA LYS A 243 -10.20 16.72 4.73
C LYS A 243 -11.26 17.55 5.47
N THR A 244 -12.54 17.28 5.23
CA THR A 244 -13.63 17.96 5.90
C THR A 244 -14.48 17.00 6.72
N ALA A 245 -15.04 17.49 7.81
CA ALA A 245 -16.08 16.78 8.52
C ALA A 245 -17.34 16.62 7.61
N PRO A 246 -18.17 15.58 7.81
CA PRO A 246 -19.45 15.51 7.11
C PRO A 246 -20.25 16.78 7.37
N ALA A 247 -20.97 17.27 6.35
CA ALA A 247 -21.98 18.29 6.58
C ALA A 247 -22.98 17.75 7.61
N ALA A 248 -23.28 18.56 8.61
CA ALA A 248 -24.22 18.23 9.69
C ALA A 248 -25.64 18.04 9.12
#